data_a5b474302015c2d681d82daf35eac99a
#
_entry.id   a5b474302015c2d681d82daf35eac99a
#
_cell.length_a   1.000
_cell.length_b   1.000
_cell.length_c   1.000
_cell.angle_alpha   90.00
_cell.angle_beta   90.00
_cell.angle_gamma   90.00
#
_symmetry.space_group_name_H-M   'P 1'
#
loop_
_entity.id
_entity.type
_entity.pdbx_description
1 polymer ?
#
loop_
_entity_poly.entity_id
_entity_poly.type
_entity_poly.pdbx_seq_one_letter_code
_entity_poly.pdbx_strand_id
1 'polypeptide(L)'
;MKRSARPLLAALLLGLGVAQAEEKVLRLYNWADYFAPDTLAAFTRETGIRVVYDVMDSSETLEAKLMSGNSGYDLIFPGDTVAERLMCAGALQKLDPRRLEHLDEIEPGLRELQARYARSRDAAVPYTWGTIGLTFNREQIERRLADAPLDSLDLLFKPELAARFADCGISLIDSPDEVLALALHYLGRDPRSGKPQDLAAALALLQRIKPYIRKFQSQPVAQLVNEEICLSLGYSGDAIQAQRAADEAGKALRFVYRVPREGTSLWMDSMAIPVDAQHPEYAYALINFIMRPQNMAAISSATGYPTSSAGARALVSADMRDNPDIYPDAATYARLFPGQDIPQRDMRARMRAWTTFKTTRSDPVPEDPK
;
A
#
# COMPACT_ATOMS: atom_id res chain seq x y z
N MET A 1 20.83 86.22 35.80
CA MET A 1 20.04 85.01 35.85
C MET A 1 19.77 84.57 34.37
N LYS A 2 20.56 83.65 33.81
CA LYS A 2 20.38 83.15 32.41
C LYS A 2 19.90 81.70 32.53
N ARG A 3 18.66 81.41 32.09
CA ARG A 3 18.06 80.07 31.96
C ARG A 3 18.47 79.51 30.61
N SER A 4 19.25 78.47 30.58
CA SER A 4 19.58 77.66 29.38
C SER A 4 18.49 76.64 29.14
N ALA A 5 17.82 76.72 28.00
CA ALA A 5 16.91 75.68 27.52
C ALA A 5 17.72 74.57 26.82
N ARG A 6 17.53 73.33 27.26
CA ARG A 6 18.01 72.11 26.57
C ARG A 6 16.96 71.59 25.58
N PRO A 7 17.25 71.28 24.36
CA PRO A 7 16.33 70.59 23.46
C PRO A 7 16.30 69.12 23.79
N LEU A 8 15.08 68.55 24.00
CA LEU A 8 14.83 67.11 24.03
C LEU A 8 14.84 66.58 22.59
N LEU A 9 15.83 65.75 22.29
CA LEU A 9 15.87 64.99 21.04
C LEU A 9 15.02 63.72 21.23
N ALA A 10 13.81 63.67 20.64
CA ALA A 10 12.94 62.47 20.59
C ALA A 10 13.46 61.55 19.50
N ALA A 11 14.13 60.46 19.89
CA ALA A 11 14.53 59.38 18.96
C ALA A 11 13.29 58.54 18.61
N LEU A 12 12.80 58.69 17.41
CA LEU A 12 11.73 57.85 16.82
C LEU A 12 12.36 56.47 16.44
N LEU A 13 12.22 55.49 17.33
CA LEU A 13 12.56 54.10 17.00
C LEU A 13 11.47 53.54 16.06
N LEU A 14 11.71 53.57 14.78
CA LEU A 14 10.98 52.76 13.78
C LEU A 14 11.29 51.29 14.04
N GLY A 15 10.40 50.61 14.78
CA GLY A 15 10.41 49.17 14.89
C GLY A 15 10.05 48.57 13.55
N LEU A 16 11.07 48.13 12.78
CA LEU A 16 10.89 47.21 11.66
C LEU A 16 10.42 45.87 12.27
N GLY A 17 9.10 45.73 12.36
CA GLY A 17 8.49 44.41 12.57
C GLY A 17 8.85 43.55 11.40
N VAL A 18 9.82 42.65 11.59
CA VAL A 18 10.04 41.52 10.66
C VAL A 18 8.78 40.69 10.77
N ALA A 19 7.86 40.84 9.81
CA ALA A 19 6.75 39.91 9.65
C ALA A 19 7.39 38.53 9.43
N GLN A 20 7.42 37.71 10.47
CA GLN A 20 7.82 36.31 10.37
C GLN A 20 6.78 35.66 9.48
N ALA A 21 7.15 35.34 8.26
CA ALA A 21 6.28 34.61 7.36
C ALA A 21 5.89 33.31 8.08
N GLU A 22 4.60 33.09 8.24
CA GLU A 22 4.08 31.88 8.85
C GLU A 22 4.63 30.68 8.06
N GLU A 23 5.25 29.74 8.77
CA GLU A 23 5.85 28.56 8.16
C GLU A 23 4.73 27.73 7.50
N LYS A 24 4.82 27.53 6.19
CA LYS A 24 3.89 26.70 5.45
C LYS A 24 4.16 25.23 5.76
N VAL A 25 3.23 24.57 6.41
CA VAL A 25 3.37 23.17 6.83
C VAL A 25 2.22 22.35 6.27
N LEU A 26 2.55 21.25 5.58
CA LEU A 26 1.60 20.23 5.16
C LEU A 26 1.80 18.99 6.03
N ARG A 27 0.74 18.48 6.60
CA ARG A 27 0.73 17.24 7.41
C ARG A 27 0.22 16.08 6.59
N LEU A 28 1.08 15.08 6.43
CA LEU A 28 0.88 13.91 5.59
C LEU A 28 0.77 12.64 6.44
N TYR A 29 -0.19 11.78 6.15
CA TYR A 29 -0.32 10.46 6.77
C TYR A 29 -0.34 9.37 5.70
N ASN A 30 0.69 8.55 5.65
CA ASN A 30 0.91 7.59 4.58
C ASN A 30 1.66 6.34 5.08
N TRP A 31 1.75 5.32 4.26
CA TRP A 31 2.52 4.11 4.50
C TRP A 31 4.03 4.39 4.60
N ALA A 32 4.77 3.54 5.31
CA ALA A 32 6.22 3.61 5.33
C ALA A 32 6.81 3.37 3.92
N ASP A 33 7.95 4.01 3.62
CA ASP A 33 8.73 3.80 2.39
C ASP A 33 7.93 3.94 1.08
N TYR A 34 6.98 4.89 1.06
CA TYR A 34 6.00 5.03 -0.02
C TYR A 34 6.28 6.21 -0.96
N PHE A 35 7.45 6.81 -0.86
CA PHE A 35 7.97 7.84 -1.77
C PHE A 35 9.37 7.48 -2.27
N ALA A 36 9.75 8.05 -3.41
CA ALA A 36 11.15 8.05 -3.80
C ALA A 36 11.96 8.95 -2.82
N PRO A 37 13.24 8.63 -2.54
CA PRO A 37 14.05 9.38 -1.59
C PRO A 37 13.98 10.89 -1.86
N ASP A 38 14.22 11.73 -2.26
CA ASP A 38 14.17 13.19 -2.44
C ASP A 38 12.82 13.80 -2.82
N THR A 39 11.75 13.02 -3.02
CA THR A 39 10.47 13.53 -3.53
C THR A 39 9.93 14.68 -2.66
N LEU A 40 9.81 14.46 -1.36
CA LEU A 40 9.26 15.47 -0.45
C LEU A 40 10.21 16.66 -0.25
N ALA A 41 11.52 16.42 -0.25
CA ALA A 41 12.52 17.47 -0.20
C ALA A 41 12.50 18.36 -1.46
N ALA A 42 12.31 17.77 -2.64
CA ALA A 42 12.15 18.49 -3.89
C ALA A 42 10.87 19.35 -3.90
N PHE A 43 9.76 18.81 -3.43
CA PHE A 43 8.52 19.57 -3.24
C PHE A 43 8.73 20.77 -2.31
N THR A 44 9.39 20.56 -1.16
CA THR A 44 9.66 21.65 -0.22
C THR A 44 10.57 22.73 -0.84
N ARG A 45 11.61 22.34 -1.60
CA ARG A 45 12.48 23.31 -2.29
C ARG A 45 11.73 24.13 -3.33
N GLU A 46 10.79 23.51 -4.05
CA GLU A 46 10.02 24.17 -5.11
C GLU A 46 8.96 25.12 -4.58
N THR A 47 8.25 24.70 -3.51
CA THR A 47 7.04 25.39 -3.04
C THR A 47 7.23 26.20 -1.77
N GLY A 48 8.29 25.94 -1.02
CA GLY A 48 8.49 26.47 0.34
C GLY A 48 7.56 25.84 1.38
N ILE A 49 6.80 24.79 1.03
CA ILE A 49 5.92 24.07 1.94
C ILE A 49 6.70 22.91 2.56
N ARG A 50 6.89 22.96 3.90
CA ARG A 50 7.51 21.87 4.64
C ARG A 50 6.49 20.73 4.85
N VAL A 51 6.91 19.51 4.59
CA VAL A 51 6.08 18.31 4.81
C VAL A 51 6.43 17.68 6.15
N VAL A 52 5.41 17.46 6.98
CA VAL A 52 5.48 16.60 8.17
C VAL A 52 4.84 15.28 7.80
N TYR A 53 5.64 14.23 7.82
CA TYR A 53 5.24 12.90 7.38
C TYR A 53 5.08 11.96 8.57
N ASP A 54 3.85 11.56 8.84
CA ASP A 54 3.53 10.54 9.84
C ASP A 54 3.23 9.21 9.13
N VAL A 55 3.83 8.14 9.64
CA VAL A 55 3.65 6.79 9.09
C VAL A 55 2.41 6.16 9.70
N MET A 56 1.57 5.57 8.85
CA MET A 56 0.41 4.79 9.29
C MET A 56 0.72 3.29 9.32
N ASP A 57 0.18 2.62 10.34
CA ASP A 57 0.41 1.21 10.58
C ASP A 57 -0.61 0.31 9.89
N SER A 58 -1.86 0.80 9.75
CA SER A 58 -2.96 0.04 9.18
C SER A 58 -4.08 0.92 8.65
N SER A 59 -4.88 0.37 7.74
CA SER A 59 -6.11 0.99 7.23
C SER A 59 -7.12 1.25 8.35
N GLU A 60 -7.22 0.36 9.32
CA GLU A 60 -8.12 0.48 10.48
C GLU A 60 -7.73 1.68 11.36
N THR A 61 -6.43 1.89 11.59
CA THR A 61 -5.93 3.05 12.34
C THR A 61 -6.22 4.35 11.61
N LEU A 62 -6.03 4.39 10.29
CA LEU A 62 -6.39 5.54 9.45
C LEU A 62 -7.89 5.83 9.57
N GLU A 63 -8.73 4.82 9.35
CA GLU A 63 -10.19 4.96 9.38
C GLU A 63 -10.67 5.45 10.75
N ALA A 64 -10.20 4.85 11.83
CA ALA A 64 -10.56 5.26 13.19
C ALA A 64 -10.15 6.72 13.48
N LYS A 65 -8.97 7.14 13.05
CA LYS A 65 -8.45 8.50 13.24
C LYS A 65 -9.29 9.54 12.47
N LEU A 66 -9.63 9.27 11.23
CA LEU A 66 -10.46 10.17 10.41
C LEU A 66 -11.91 10.24 10.92
N MET A 67 -12.47 9.10 11.35
CA MET A 67 -13.83 9.00 11.88
C MET A 67 -14.00 9.68 13.24
N SER A 68 -12.92 9.87 14.01
CA SER A 68 -12.98 10.61 15.28
C SER A 68 -13.03 12.13 15.09
N GLY A 69 -12.75 12.64 13.89
CA GLY A 69 -12.61 14.07 13.59
C GLY A 69 -11.32 14.68 14.17
N ASN A 70 -10.97 15.87 13.71
CA ASN A 70 -9.71 16.55 14.05
C ASN A 70 -8.49 15.64 13.80
N SER A 71 -8.44 15.06 12.61
CA SER A 71 -7.39 14.12 12.23
C SER A 71 -6.00 14.74 12.31
N GLY A 72 -5.91 16.05 12.08
CA GLY A 72 -4.67 16.82 12.07
C GLY A 72 -3.86 16.65 10.79
N TYR A 73 -4.43 16.03 9.74
CA TYR A 73 -3.77 15.80 8.47
C TYR A 73 -4.40 16.61 7.33
N ASP A 74 -3.56 16.97 6.36
CA ASP A 74 -3.98 17.69 5.15
C ASP A 74 -4.09 16.73 3.95
N LEU A 75 -3.29 15.67 3.92
CA LEU A 75 -3.29 14.67 2.86
C LEU A 75 -3.09 13.27 3.44
N ILE A 76 -3.87 12.31 2.94
CA ILE A 76 -3.83 10.90 3.36
C ILE A 76 -3.79 9.96 2.14
N PHE A 77 -3.37 8.72 2.36
CA PHE A 77 -3.23 7.71 1.30
C PHE A 77 -4.02 6.43 1.62
N PRO A 78 -5.35 6.50 1.54
CA PRO A 78 -6.19 5.33 1.77
C PRO A 78 -6.20 4.38 0.57
N GLY A 79 -6.36 3.09 0.84
CA GLY A 79 -6.79 2.14 -0.17
C GLY A 79 -8.23 2.44 -0.64
N ASP A 80 -8.58 1.94 -1.82
CA ASP A 80 -9.84 2.22 -2.52
C ASP A 80 -11.10 1.96 -1.66
N THR A 81 -11.17 0.81 -0.99
CA THR A 81 -12.31 0.46 -0.11
C THR A 81 -12.39 1.35 1.12
N VAL A 82 -11.25 1.76 1.67
CA VAL A 82 -11.18 2.69 2.81
C VAL A 82 -11.63 4.08 2.39
N ALA A 83 -11.17 4.57 1.23
CA ALA A 83 -11.61 5.84 0.66
C ALA A 83 -13.13 5.88 0.46
N GLU A 84 -13.72 4.78 -0.04
CA GLU A 84 -15.18 4.67 -0.21
C GLU A 84 -15.92 4.77 1.12
N ARG A 85 -15.46 4.08 2.17
CA ARG A 85 -16.06 4.15 3.52
C ARG A 85 -15.90 5.53 4.15
N LEU A 86 -14.72 6.13 4.06
CA LEU A 86 -14.45 7.47 4.57
C LEU A 86 -15.32 8.52 3.86
N MET A 87 -15.49 8.40 2.54
CA MET A 87 -16.37 9.31 1.79
C MET A 87 -17.84 9.11 2.19
N CYS A 88 -18.29 7.86 2.40
CA CYS A 88 -19.62 7.56 2.92
C CYS A 88 -19.89 8.20 4.28
N ALA A 89 -18.87 8.25 5.12
CA ALA A 89 -18.93 8.85 6.46
C ALA A 89 -18.81 10.38 6.44
N GLY A 90 -18.56 11.01 5.29
CA GLY A 90 -18.34 12.44 5.17
C GLY A 90 -16.98 12.90 5.69
N ALA A 91 -16.01 12.01 5.81
CA ALA A 91 -14.67 12.30 6.33
C ALA A 91 -13.69 12.82 5.27
N LEU A 92 -14.06 12.78 3.98
CA LEU A 92 -13.24 13.28 2.86
C LEU A 92 -13.90 14.45 2.15
N GLN A 93 -13.08 15.35 1.61
CA GLN A 93 -13.51 16.41 0.70
C GLN A 93 -13.74 15.84 -0.70
N LYS A 94 -14.73 16.37 -1.42
CA LYS A 94 -14.76 16.24 -2.88
C LYS A 94 -13.66 17.10 -3.47
N LEU A 95 -12.91 16.53 -4.41
CA LEU A 95 -11.84 17.24 -5.09
C LEU A 95 -12.40 18.09 -6.24
N ASP A 96 -11.86 19.28 -6.42
CA ASP A 96 -12.14 20.12 -7.58
C ASP A 96 -11.20 19.71 -8.74
N PRO A 97 -11.70 19.06 -9.79
CA PRO A 97 -10.85 18.59 -10.89
C PRO A 97 -10.13 19.73 -11.63
N ARG A 98 -10.64 20.97 -11.54
CA ARG A 98 -9.99 22.14 -12.16
C ARG A 98 -8.72 22.56 -11.44
N ARG A 99 -8.50 22.07 -10.21
CA ARG A 99 -7.29 22.30 -9.39
C ARG A 99 -6.27 21.17 -9.51
N LEU A 100 -6.61 20.12 -10.25
CA LEU A 100 -5.77 18.93 -10.42
C LEU A 100 -5.23 18.89 -11.85
N GLU A 101 -3.91 18.89 -11.92
CA GLU A 101 -3.17 18.70 -13.16
C GLU A 101 -2.99 17.19 -13.40
N HIS A 102 -2.74 16.79 -14.65
CA HIS A 102 -2.41 15.40 -15.03
C HIS A 102 -3.47 14.33 -14.72
N LEU A 103 -4.72 14.68 -14.41
CA LEU A 103 -5.79 13.69 -14.21
C LEU A 103 -6.06 12.86 -15.47
N ASP A 104 -5.88 13.44 -16.64
CA ASP A 104 -6.04 12.80 -17.94
C ASP A 104 -4.99 11.72 -18.21
N GLU A 105 -3.87 11.75 -17.51
CA GLU A 105 -2.81 10.76 -17.59
C GLU A 105 -3.07 9.48 -16.79
N ILE A 106 -4.12 9.44 -15.94
CA ILE A 106 -4.46 8.23 -15.20
C ILE A 106 -4.81 7.10 -16.16
N GLU A 107 -4.19 5.94 -15.98
CA GLU A 107 -4.40 4.72 -16.78
C GLU A 107 -5.89 4.40 -16.91
N PRO A 108 -6.41 4.14 -18.14
CA PRO A 108 -7.85 3.92 -18.37
C PRO A 108 -8.45 2.81 -17.52
N GLY A 109 -7.73 1.68 -17.35
CA GLY A 109 -8.19 0.56 -16.52
C GLY A 109 -8.36 0.93 -15.05
N LEU A 110 -7.52 1.83 -14.51
CA LEU A 110 -7.67 2.33 -13.15
C LEU A 110 -8.82 3.32 -13.01
N ARG A 111 -9.10 4.12 -14.03
CA ARG A 111 -10.32 4.96 -14.07
C ARG A 111 -11.60 4.10 -14.06
N GLU A 112 -11.62 3.02 -14.84
CA GLU A 112 -12.73 2.07 -14.85
C GLU A 112 -12.90 1.39 -13.49
N LEU A 113 -11.78 1.02 -12.84
CA LEU A 113 -11.78 0.49 -11.49
C LEU A 113 -12.33 1.51 -10.50
N GLN A 114 -11.79 2.74 -10.50
CA GLN A 114 -12.24 3.83 -9.63
C GLN A 114 -13.73 4.16 -9.83
N ALA A 115 -14.24 4.08 -11.06
CA ALA A 115 -15.65 4.32 -11.34
C ALA A 115 -16.61 3.34 -10.64
N ARG A 116 -16.12 2.17 -10.18
CA ARG A 116 -16.90 1.21 -9.38
C ARG A 116 -17.14 1.70 -7.95
N TYR A 117 -16.28 2.60 -7.45
CA TYR A 117 -16.39 3.25 -6.15
C TYR A 117 -17.17 4.56 -6.30
N ALA A 118 -18.50 4.46 -6.31
CA ALA A 118 -19.40 5.54 -6.74
C ALA A 118 -19.28 6.83 -5.91
N ARG A 119 -18.78 6.75 -4.67
CA ARG A 119 -18.71 7.87 -3.74
C ARG A 119 -17.31 8.48 -3.67
N SER A 120 -16.27 7.64 -3.66
CA SER A 120 -14.88 8.12 -3.53
C SER A 120 -14.23 8.53 -4.85
N ARG A 121 -14.81 8.18 -6.00
CA ARG A 121 -14.24 8.50 -7.32
C ARG A 121 -13.95 10.00 -7.54
N ASP A 122 -14.74 10.87 -6.89
CA ASP A 122 -14.59 12.33 -6.97
C ASP A 122 -13.84 12.89 -5.74
N ALA A 123 -13.35 12.04 -4.83
CA ALA A 123 -12.70 12.44 -3.58
C ALA A 123 -11.26 11.92 -3.46
N ALA A 124 -10.80 11.13 -4.43
CA ALA A 124 -9.49 10.49 -4.38
C ALA A 124 -8.83 10.47 -5.76
N VAL A 125 -7.51 10.65 -5.79
CA VAL A 125 -6.68 10.56 -7.00
C VAL A 125 -5.84 9.29 -6.91
N PRO A 126 -5.93 8.34 -7.87
CA PRO A 126 -5.09 7.14 -7.88
C PRO A 126 -3.61 7.47 -7.77
N TYR A 127 -2.92 6.78 -6.87
CA TYR A 127 -1.50 6.96 -6.60
C TYR A 127 -0.68 5.79 -7.12
N THR A 128 -0.71 4.66 -6.43
CA THR A 128 -0.10 3.41 -6.86
C THR A 128 -1.13 2.28 -6.78
N TRP A 129 -0.82 1.18 -7.44
CA TRP A 129 -1.68 0.00 -7.42
C TRP A 129 -0.83 -1.27 -7.46
N GLY A 130 -1.45 -2.41 -7.34
CA GLY A 130 -0.75 -3.67 -7.43
C GLY A 130 -1.64 -4.86 -7.19
N THR A 131 -1.01 -6.01 -7.05
CA THR A 131 -1.67 -7.29 -6.82
C THR A 131 -1.12 -7.96 -5.57
N ILE A 132 -1.88 -8.91 -5.01
CA ILE A 132 -1.40 -9.83 -3.99
C ILE A 132 -0.94 -11.10 -4.68
N GLY A 133 0.26 -11.58 -4.38
CA GLY A 133 0.80 -12.77 -5.03
C GLY A 133 1.93 -13.41 -4.26
N LEU A 134 2.65 -14.27 -4.94
CA LEU A 134 3.72 -15.07 -4.36
C LEU A 134 5.08 -14.43 -4.63
N THR A 135 5.76 -13.96 -3.58
CA THR A 135 7.16 -13.57 -3.61
C THR A 135 8.01 -14.69 -3.07
N PHE A 136 9.06 -15.08 -3.78
CA PHE A 136 9.93 -16.17 -3.33
C PHE A 136 11.37 -16.02 -3.80
N ASN A 137 12.29 -16.62 -3.04
CA ASN A 137 13.65 -16.85 -3.46
C ASN A 137 13.66 -18.06 -4.41
N ARG A 138 13.91 -17.81 -5.68
CA ARG A 138 13.80 -18.81 -6.75
C ARG A 138 14.64 -20.07 -6.47
N GLU A 139 15.91 -19.89 -6.10
CA GLU A 139 16.82 -21.01 -5.87
C GLU A 139 16.42 -21.85 -4.65
N GLN A 140 15.89 -21.19 -3.61
CA GLN A 140 15.40 -21.89 -2.41
C GLN A 140 14.18 -22.77 -2.74
N ILE A 141 13.29 -22.29 -3.60
CA ILE A 141 12.11 -23.07 -4.04
C ILE A 141 12.53 -24.22 -4.93
N GLU A 142 13.29 -23.95 -6.02
CA GLU A 142 13.68 -24.96 -7.01
C GLU A 142 14.54 -26.07 -6.39
N ARG A 143 15.36 -25.76 -5.41
CA ARG A 143 16.15 -26.76 -4.66
C ARG A 143 15.29 -27.76 -3.91
N ARG A 144 14.13 -27.34 -3.39
CA ARG A 144 13.22 -28.19 -2.60
C ARG A 144 12.17 -28.89 -3.45
N LEU A 145 11.79 -28.25 -4.53
CA LEU A 145 10.79 -28.75 -5.48
C LEU A 145 11.10 -28.21 -6.87
N ALA A 146 11.78 -29.01 -7.70
CA ALA A 146 12.21 -28.61 -9.05
C ALA A 146 11.02 -28.24 -9.96
N ASP A 147 9.89 -28.95 -9.83
CA ASP A 147 8.67 -28.74 -10.60
C ASP A 147 7.62 -27.96 -9.82
N ALA A 148 8.04 -27.02 -8.97
CA ALA A 148 7.13 -26.20 -8.18
C ALA A 148 6.18 -25.39 -9.09
N PRO A 149 4.87 -25.37 -8.80
CA PRO A 149 3.91 -24.55 -9.56
C PRO A 149 4.03 -23.09 -9.14
N LEU A 150 5.09 -22.41 -9.61
CA LEU A 150 5.51 -21.08 -9.17
C LEU A 150 4.46 -19.99 -9.40
N ASP A 151 3.52 -20.20 -10.30
CA ASP A 151 2.44 -19.28 -10.66
C ASP A 151 1.07 -19.70 -10.08
N SER A 152 1.04 -20.58 -9.08
CA SER A 152 -0.22 -21.10 -8.52
C SER A 152 -0.28 -20.96 -7.00
N LEU A 153 -1.44 -20.60 -6.50
CA LEU A 153 -1.75 -20.65 -5.07
C LEU A 153 -1.68 -22.06 -4.47
N ASP A 154 -1.63 -23.11 -5.32
CA ASP A 154 -1.35 -24.48 -4.90
C ASP A 154 -0.07 -24.55 -4.08
N LEU A 155 0.97 -23.78 -4.47
CA LEU A 155 2.26 -23.73 -3.81
C LEU A 155 2.12 -23.43 -2.29
N LEU A 156 1.11 -22.64 -1.94
CA LEU A 156 0.82 -22.24 -0.58
C LEU A 156 -0.36 -23.00 0.05
N PHE A 157 -1.46 -23.19 -0.70
CA PHE A 157 -2.71 -23.71 -0.14
C PHE A 157 -2.85 -25.22 -0.15
N LYS A 158 -1.95 -25.94 -0.83
CA LYS A 158 -1.82 -27.40 -0.70
C LYS A 158 -0.82 -27.75 0.39
N PRO A 159 -1.26 -28.40 1.49
CA PRO A 159 -0.38 -28.72 2.62
C PRO A 159 0.86 -29.51 2.23
N GLU A 160 0.73 -30.45 1.30
CA GLU A 160 1.83 -31.28 0.79
C GLU A 160 2.90 -30.47 0.04
N LEU A 161 2.52 -29.34 -0.58
CA LEU A 161 3.46 -28.41 -1.20
C LEU A 161 4.04 -27.43 -0.19
N ALA A 162 3.20 -26.82 0.64
CA ALA A 162 3.63 -25.87 1.67
C ALA A 162 4.62 -26.52 2.65
N ALA A 163 4.43 -27.78 2.99
CA ALA A 163 5.33 -28.56 3.85
C ALA A 163 6.77 -28.58 3.35
N ARG A 164 6.97 -28.56 2.02
CA ARG A 164 8.31 -28.57 1.40
C ARG A 164 9.14 -27.32 1.69
N PHE A 165 8.48 -26.25 2.15
CA PHE A 165 9.10 -24.93 2.38
C PHE A 165 9.06 -24.53 3.86
N ALA A 166 8.60 -25.40 4.76
CA ALA A 166 8.51 -25.13 6.18
C ALA A 166 9.88 -24.84 6.82
N ASP A 167 10.94 -25.53 6.36
CA ASP A 167 12.31 -25.37 6.84
C ASP A 167 12.93 -24.02 6.44
N CYS A 168 12.67 -23.55 5.23
CA CYS A 168 13.13 -22.21 4.79
C CYS A 168 12.19 -21.07 5.17
N GLY A 169 10.95 -21.39 5.52
CA GLY A 169 9.97 -20.46 6.08
C GLY A 169 9.01 -19.85 5.06
N ILE A 170 7.75 -19.84 5.47
CA ILE A 170 6.65 -19.22 4.73
C ILE A 170 6.09 -18.07 5.56
N SER A 171 5.79 -16.92 4.91
CA SER A 171 5.01 -15.86 5.54
C SER A 171 3.72 -15.58 4.78
N LEU A 172 2.69 -15.17 5.53
CA LEU A 172 1.47 -14.62 4.98
C LEU A 172 1.38 -13.13 5.35
N ILE A 173 0.85 -12.35 4.43
CA ILE A 173 0.44 -10.97 4.72
C ILE A 173 -0.52 -10.94 5.91
N ASP A 174 -0.32 -10.03 6.87
CA ASP A 174 -1.20 -9.89 8.03
C ASP A 174 -2.41 -8.99 7.69
N SER A 175 -3.18 -9.44 6.72
CA SER A 175 -4.41 -8.78 6.26
C SER A 175 -5.54 -9.80 6.16
N PRO A 176 -6.55 -9.73 7.05
CA PRO A 176 -7.71 -10.63 7.00
C PRO A 176 -8.47 -10.53 5.69
N ASP A 177 -8.58 -9.33 5.13
CA ASP A 177 -9.34 -9.10 3.91
C ASP A 177 -8.67 -9.74 2.71
N GLU A 178 -7.36 -9.60 2.57
CA GLU A 178 -6.60 -10.16 1.46
C GLU A 178 -6.50 -11.68 1.54
N VAL A 179 -6.09 -12.22 2.68
CA VAL A 179 -5.89 -13.68 2.84
C VAL A 179 -7.20 -14.44 2.72
N LEU A 180 -8.28 -13.94 3.36
CA LEU A 180 -9.59 -14.59 3.27
C LEU A 180 -10.20 -14.47 1.87
N ALA A 181 -10.00 -13.32 1.18
CA ALA A 181 -10.45 -13.17 -0.19
C ALA A 181 -9.77 -14.18 -1.12
N LEU A 182 -8.46 -14.33 -1.01
CA LEU A 182 -7.69 -15.31 -1.82
C LEU A 182 -8.08 -16.76 -1.49
N ALA A 183 -8.25 -17.10 -0.21
CA ALA A 183 -8.68 -18.42 0.20
C ALA A 183 -10.08 -18.77 -0.33
N LEU A 184 -11.02 -17.80 -0.27
CA LEU A 184 -12.36 -17.95 -0.83
C LEU A 184 -12.33 -18.09 -2.35
N HIS A 185 -11.56 -17.23 -3.03
CA HIS A 185 -11.40 -17.29 -4.48
C HIS A 185 -10.83 -18.62 -4.93
N TYR A 186 -9.77 -19.10 -4.29
CA TYR A 186 -9.16 -20.41 -4.55
C TYR A 186 -10.15 -21.56 -4.39
N LEU A 187 -11.11 -21.44 -3.46
CA LEU A 187 -12.19 -22.40 -3.25
C LEU A 187 -13.39 -22.22 -4.21
N GLY A 188 -13.30 -21.30 -5.19
CA GLY A 188 -14.40 -20.99 -6.12
C GLY A 188 -15.59 -20.30 -5.46
N ARG A 189 -15.35 -19.57 -4.35
CA ARG A 189 -16.37 -18.81 -3.62
C ARG A 189 -16.20 -17.31 -3.86
N ASP A 190 -17.25 -16.54 -3.52
CA ASP A 190 -17.19 -15.08 -3.59
C ASP A 190 -16.11 -14.55 -2.62
N PRO A 191 -15.06 -13.86 -3.10
CA PRO A 191 -14.00 -13.31 -2.26
C PRO A 191 -14.47 -12.37 -1.15
N ARG A 192 -15.66 -11.77 -1.32
CA ARG A 192 -16.27 -10.85 -0.34
C ARG A 192 -17.11 -11.54 0.72
N SER A 193 -17.35 -12.84 0.60
CA SER A 193 -18.32 -13.51 1.43
C SER A 193 -18.01 -13.38 2.93
N GLY A 194 -19.01 -12.96 3.69
CA GLY A 194 -19.05 -13.03 5.16
C GLY A 194 -19.93 -14.15 5.67
N LYS A 195 -20.45 -15.02 4.78
CA LYS A 195 -21.33 -16.13 5.15
C LYS A 195 -20.56 -17.14 6.03
N PRO A 196 -21.17 -17.61 7.14
CA PRO A 196 -20.48 -18.53 8.06
C PRO A 196 -19.91 -19.79 7.38
N GLN A 197 -20.64 -20.37 6.43
CA GLN A 197 -20.20 -21.56 5.69
C GLN A 197 -18.99 -21.31 4.79
N ASP A 198 -18.90 -20.12 4.20
CA ASP A 198 -17.79 -19.75 3.33
C ASP A 198 -16.53 -19.44 4.17
N LEU A 199 -16.71 -18.70 5.26
CA LEU A 199 -15.63 -18.44 6.19
C LEU A 199 -15.11 -19.72 6.86
N ALA A 200 -16.00 -20.65 7.21
CA ALA A 200 -15.61 -21.96 7.75
C ALA A 200 -14.77 -22.76 6.74
N ALA A 201 -15.12 -22.74 5.44
CA ALA A 201 -14.35 -23.39 4.40
C ALA A 201 -12.95 -22.75 4.20
N ALA A 202 -12.89 -21.41 4.17
CA ALA A 202 -11.63 -20.68 4.09
C ALA A 202 -10.73 -20.96 5.30
N LEU A 203 -11.31 -20.97 6.51
CA LEU A 203 -10.58 -21.33 7.74
C LEU A 203 -10.07 -22.76 7.70
N ALA A 204 -10.87 -23.72 7.24
CA ALA A 204 -10.43 -25.12 7.13
C ALA A 204 -9.24 -25.26 6.15
N LEU A 205 -9.25 -24.53 5.04
CA LEU A 205 -8.10 -24.46 4.11
C LEU A 205 -6.86 -23.89 4.81
N LEU A 206 -7.00 -22.73 5.46
CA LEU A 206 -5.90 -22.03 6.11
C LEU A 206 -5.33 -22.81 7.30
N GLN A 207 -6.17 -23.49 8.09
CA GLN A 207 -5.73 -24.32 9.21
C GLN A 207 -4.84 -25.49 8.77
N ARG A 208 -5.07 -26.06 7.59
CA ARG A 208 -4.25 -27.15 7.05
C ARG A 208 -2.82 -26.72 6.70
N ILE A 209 -2.62 -25.45 6.35
CA ILE A 209 -1.30 -24.91 6.00
C ILE A 209 -0.63 -24.19 7.16
N LYS A 210 -1.37 -23.88 8.22
CA LYS A 210 -0.88 -23.12 9.37
C LYS A 210 0.40 -23.69 10.02
N PRO A 211 0.58 -25.03 10.16
CA PRO A 211 1.81 -25.59 10.72
C PRO A 211 3.08 -25.17 9.96
N TYR A 212 2.97 -24.82 8.69
CA TYR A 212 4.08 -24.47 7.82
C TYR A 212 4.32 -22.96 7.75
N ILE A 213 3.41 -22.13 8.30
CA ILE A 213 3.53 -20.67 8.31
C ILE A 213 4.40 -20.25 9.48
N ARG A 214 5.53 -19.62 9.15
CA ARG A 214 6.48 -19.10 10.16
C ARG A 214 6.03 -17.77 10.72
N LYS A 215 5.44 -16.88 9.89
CA LYS A 215 5.14 -15.51 10.30
C LYS A 215 3.94 -14.92 9.56
N PHE A 216 3.21 -14.05 10.26
CA PHE A 216 2.22 -13.14 9.68
C PHE A 216 2.81 -11.74 9.68
N GLN A 217 2.93 -11.10 8.51
CA GLN A 217 3.54 -9.78 8.37
C GLN A 217 3.25 -9.14 7.01
N SER A 218 3.18 -7.83 6.97
CA SER A 218 2.93 -7.07 5.74
C SER A 218 4.19 -6.44 5.13
N GLN A 219 5.36 -6.63 5.74
CA GLN A 219 6.65 -6.11 5.27
C GLN A 219 7.72 -7.22 5.31
N PRO A 220 7.76 -8.13 4.32
CA PRO A 220 8.61 -9.32 4.35
C PRO A 220 10.06 -9.07 3.85
N VAL A 221 10.39 -7.89 3.33
CA VAL A 221 11.65 -7.61 2.61
C VAL A 221 12.88 -8.00 3.43
N ALA A 222 12.97 -7.54 4.67
CA ALA A 222 14.14 -7.84 5.52
C ALA A 222 14.30 -9.35 5.78
N GLN A 223 13.19 -10.06 6.02
CA GLN A 223 13.21 -11.50 6.26
C GLN A 223 13.56 -12.32 5.00
N LEU A 224 13.11 -11.86 3.82
CA LEU A 224 13.49 -12.44 2.53
C LEU A 224 15.00 -12.30 2.32
N VAL A 225 15.54 -11.09 2.49
CA VAL A 225 16.98 -10.79 2.31
C VAL A 225 17.85 -11.49 3.34
N ASN A 226 17.35 -11.68 4.58
CA ASN A 226 18.05 -12.42 5.63
C ASN A 226 17.86 -13.95 5.53
N GLU A 227 17.12 -14.43 4.53
CA GLU A 227 16.81 -15.85 4.31
C GLU A 227 16.06 -16.51 5.49
N GLU A 228 15.35 -15.69 6.29
CA GLU A 228 14.46 -16.20 7.35
C GLU A 228 13.19 -16.80 6.78
N ILE A 229 12.77 -16.33 5.60
CA ILE A 229 11.65 -16.87 4.81
C ILE A 229 12.08 -17.00 3.34
N CYS A 230 11.57 -18.01 2.66
CA CYS A 230 11.84 -18.25 1.23
C CYS A 230 10.61 -18.07 0.35
N LEU A 231 9.41 -18.03 0.94
CA LEU A 231 8.12 -17.85 0.28
C LEU A 231 7.25 -16.89 1.08
N SER A 232 6.64 -15.93 0.42
CA SER A 232 5.73 -14.97 1.03
C SER A 232 4.49 -14.79 0.15
N LEU A 233 3.31 -14.80 0.76
CA LEU A 233 2.12 -14.21 0.16
C LEU A 233 2.08 -12.75 0.57
N GLY A 234 2.21 -11.83 -0.38
CA GLY A 234 2.35 -10.39 -0.12
C GLY A 234 2.12 -9.52 -1.34
N TYR A 235 2.55 -8.29 -1.25
CA TYR A 235 2.36 -7.27 -2.29
C TYR A 235 3.37 -7.41 -3.44
N SER A 236 2.96 -7.00 -4.65
CA SER A 236 3.78 -7.12 -5.86
C SER A 236 5.13 -6.41 -5.79
N GLY A 237 5.24 -5.31 -5.04
CA GLY A 237 6.48 -4.56 -4.86
C GLY A 237 7.53 -5.23 -3.97
N ASP A 238 7.11 -6.18 -3.11
CA ASP A 238 8.00 -6.82 -2.13
C ASP A 238 9.21 -7.50 -2.78
N ALA A 239 9.01 -8.18 -3.92
CA ALA A 239 10.09 -8.85 -4.63
C ALA A 239 11.13 -7.88 -5.21
N ILE A 240 10.67 -6.75 -5.76
CA ILE A 240 11.54 -5.72 -6.33
C ILE A 240 12.37 -5.05 -5.21
N GLN A 241 11.72 -4.74 -4.10
CA GLN A 241 12.38 -4.16 -2.93
C GLN A 241 13.37 -5.14 -2.31
N ALA A 242 13.00 -6.44 -2.20
CA ALA A 242 13.88 -7.49 -1.70
C ALA A 242 15.08 -7.70 -2.63
N GLN A 243 14.89 -7.70 -3.96
CA GLN A 243 16.00 -7.82 -4.91
C GLN A 243 16.97 -6.66 -4.76
N ARG A 244 16.47 -5.42 -4.70
CA ARG A 244 17.31 -4.24 -4.52
C ARG A 244 18.10 -4.29 -3.20
N ALA A 245 17.42 -4.61 -2.10
CA ALA A 245 18.09 -4.71 -0.81
C ALA A 245 19.14 -5.83 -0.77
N ALA A 246 18.92 -6.94 -1.49
CA ALA A 246 19.89 -8.00 -1.63
C ALA A 246 21.11 -7.54 -2.45
N ASP A 247 20.89 -6.84 -3.56
CA ASP A 247 21.96 -6.31 -4.42
C ASP A 247 22.82 -5.28 -3.66
N GLU A 248 22.19 -4.37 -2.91
CA GLU A 248 22.85 -3.40 -2.05
C GLU A 248 23.70 -4.06 -0.93
N ALA A 249 23.19 -5.20 -0.42
CA ALA A 249 23.91 -6.01 0.58
C ALA A 249 24.98 -6.93 -0.03
N GLY A 250 25.17 -6.94 -1.35
CA GLY A 250 26.10 -7.82 -2.06
C GLY A 250 25.73 -9.31 -1.98
N LYS A 251 24.45 -9.64 -1.77
CA LYS A 251 23.95 -11.01 -1.69
C LYS A 251 23.53 -11.52 -3.07
N ALA A 252 24.00 -12.70 -3.45
CA ALA A 252 23.61 -13.36 -4.71
C ALA A 252 22.26 -14.07 -4.55
N LEU A 253 21.20 -13.33 -4.24
CA LEU A 253 19.84 -13.85 -4.12
C LEU A 253 18.97 -13.43 -5.31
N ARG A 254 18.01 -14.27 -5.70
CA ARG A 254 17.05 -13.94 -6.77
C ARG A 254 15.63 -14.06 -6.26
N PHE A 255 14.99 -12.90 -6.14
CA PHE A 255 13.59 -12.82 -5.79
C PHE A 255 12.70 -12.69 -7.01
N VAL A 256 11.59 -13.40 -7.00
CA VAL A 256 10.60 -13.41 -8.06
C VAL A 256 9.23 -13.19 -7.43
N TYR A 257 8.44 -12.36 -8.07
CA TYR A 257 7.01 -12.23 -7.80
C TYR A 257 6.21 -12.94 -8.89
N ARG A 258 5.10 -13.56 -8.53
CA ARG A 258 4.14 -14.15 -9.47
C ARG A 258 2.71 -13.79 -9.11
N VAL A 259 1.98 -13.31 -10.11
CA VAL A 259 0.52 -13.22 -10.06
C VAL A 259 -0.03 -14.65 -10.18
N PRO A 260 -0.84 -15.12 -9.23
CA PRO A 260 -1.41 -16.46 -9.30
C PRO A 260 -2.30 -16.66 -10.54
N ARG A 261 -2.13 -17.80 -11.23
CA ARG A 261 -2.94 -18.15 -12.40
C ARG A 261 -4.43 -18.33 -12.10
N GLU A 262 -4.79 -18.62 -10.85
CA GLU A 262 -6.16 -18.68 -10.37
C GLU A 262 -6.82 -17.30 -10.35
N GLY A 263 -6.04 -16.23 -10.39
CA GLY A 263 -6.48 -14.86 -10.17
C GLY A 263 -6.17 -14.39 -8.75
N THR A 264 -6.21 -13.09 -8.55
CA THR A 264 -5.87 -12.48 -7.27
C THR A 264 -6.52 -11.11 -7.07
N SER A 265 -6.40 -10.59 -5.85
CA SER A 265 -6.82 -9.24 -5.49
C SER A 265 -5.96 -8.18 -6.19
N LEU A 266 -6.64 -7.18 -6.76
CA LEU A 266 -6.05 -5.93 -7.22
C LEU A 266 -6.41 -4.86 -6.19
N TRP A 267 -5.42 -4.18 -5.66
CA TRP A 267 -5.57 -3.05 -4.75
C TRP A 267 -5.10 -1.75 -5.42
N MET A 268 -5.64 -0.63 -4.97
CA MET A 268 -5.26 0.70 -5.42
C MET A 268 -5.25 1.65 -4.24
N ASP A 269 -4.13 2.31 -4.00
CA ASP A 269 -4.04 3.41 -3.06
C ASP A 269 -4.23 4.73 -3.78
N SER A 270 -4.85 5.66 -3.09
CA SER A 270 -5.22 6.96 -3.65
C SER A 270 -4.84 8.09 -2.70
N MET A 271 -4.63 9.27 -3.25
CA MET A 271 -4.44 10.51 -2.51
C MET A 271 -5.80 11.15 -2.23
N ALA A 272 -6.09 11.46 -0.96
CA ALA A 272 -7.35 12.05 -0.55
C ALA A 272 -7.16 13.14 0.51
N ILE A 273 -8.03 14.14 0.52
CA ILE A 273 -7.99 15.29 1.44
C ILE A 273 -9.06 15.09 2.51
N PRO A 274 -8.70 15.01 3.81
CA PRO A 274 -9.67 14.98 4.90
C PRO A 274 -10.59 16.20 4.91
N VAL A 275 -11.83 16.04 5.39
CA VAL A 275 -12.79 17.15 5.49
C VAL A 275 -12.31 18.23 6.45
N ASP A 276 -11.53 17.85 7.45
CA ASP A 276 -10.97 18.71 8.50
C ASP A 276 -9.53 19.20 8.22
N ALA A 277 -9.02 18.99 7.00
CA ALA A 277 -7.71 19.48 6.57
C ALA A 277 -7.60 20.99 6.76
N GLN A 278 -6.52 21.45 7.42
CA GLN A 278 -6.30 22.86 7.70
C GLN A 278 -5.77 23.61 6.47
N HIS A 279 -5.01 22.91 5.62
CA HIS A 279 -4.34 23.47 4.44
C HIS A 279 -4.61 22.63 3.19
N PRO A 280 -5.88 22.52 2.75
CA PRO A 280 -6.22 21.75 1.55
C PRO A 280 -5.51 22.26 0.29
N GLU A 281 -5.15 23.55 0.21
CA GLU A 281 -4.39 24.12 -0.90
C GLU A 281 -2.96 23.56 -0.98
N TYR A 282 -2.33 23.22 0.14
CA TYR A 282 -1.00 22.58 0.17
C TYR A 282 -1.12 21.10 -0.25
N ALA A 283 -2.22 20.45 0.11
CA ALA A 283 -2.51 19.09 -0.33
C ALA A 283 -2.68 19.03 -1.86
N TYR A 284 -3.43 19.94 -2.46
CA TYR A 284 -3.53 20.05 -3.93
C TYR A 284 -2.17 20.29 -4.59
N ALA A 285 -1.34 21.16 -3.99
CA ALA A 285 0.00 21.41 -4.51
C ALA A 285 0.87 20.14 -4.50
N LEU A 286 0.81 19.34 -3.43
CA LEU A 286 1.56 18.08 -3.35
C LEU A 286 0.99 17.02 -4.29
N ILE A 287 -0.34 16.90 -4.43
CA ILE A 287 -0.95 15.97 -5.39
C ILE A 287 -0.47 16.31 -6.81
N ASN A 288 -0.54 17.57 -7.24
CA ASN A 288 -0.08 17.99 -8.55
C ASN A 288 1.42 17.76 -8.76
N PHE A 289 2.23 17.99 -7.72
CA PHE A 289 3.67 17.70 -7.77
C PHE A 289 3.93 16.20 -7.94
N ILE A 290 3.23 15.36 -7.19
CA ILE A 290 3.34 13.90 -7.27
C ILE A 290 2.92 13.40 -8.66
N MET A 291 1.79 13.91 -9.18
CA MET A 291 1.20 13.46 -10.45
C MET A 291 2.04 13.80 -11.68
N ARG A 292 3.10 14.60 -11.57
CA ARG A 292 4.04 14.81 -12.69
C ARG A 292 4.64 13.47 -13.11
N PRO A 293 4.67 13.11 -14.40
CA PRO A 293 5.16 11.81 -14.87
C PRO A 293 6.52 11.40 -14.31
N GLN A 294 7.46 12.35 -14.20
CA GLN A 294 8.80 12.09 -13.69
C GLN A 294 8.78 11.69 -12.20
N ASN A 295 7.94 12.35 -11.40
CA ASN A 295 7.82 12.07 -9.97
C ASN A 295 7.11 10.74 -9.72
N MET A 296 6.01 10.48 -10.45
CA MET A 296 5.33 9.20 -10.39
C MET A 296 6.22 8.03 -10.84
N ALA A 297 7.04 8.21 -11.88
CA ALA A 297 8.00 7.20 -12.33
C ALA A 297 9.09 6.95 -11.29
N ALA A 298 9.60 8.00 -10.64
CA ALA A 298 10.57 7.88 -9.56
C ALA A 298 9.98 7.13 -8.36
N ILE A 299 8.74 7.44 -7.98
CA ILE A 299 8.01 6.77 -6.90
C ILE A 299 7.79 5.29 -7.26
N SER A 300 7.28 4.99 -8.45
CA SER A 300 7.07 3.63 -8.94
C SER A 300 8.39 2.83 -8.89
N SER A 301 9.47 3.43 -9.38
CA SER A 301 10.79 2.80 -9.36
C SER A 301 11.30 2.57 -7.94
N ALA A 302 11.03 3.48 -6.99
CA ALA A 302 11.48 3.33 -5.61
C ALA A 302 10.69 2.28 -4.83
N THR A 303 9.36 2.31 -4.98
CA THR A 303 8.45 1.42 -4.24
C THR A 303 8.31 0.03 -4.85
N GLY A 304 8.63 -0.12 -6.14
CA GLY A 304 8.39 -1.36 -6.89
C GLY A 304 6.93 -1.57 -7.29
N TYR A 305 6.03 -0.62 -7.00
CA TYR A 305 4.63 -0.71 -7.39
C TYR A 305 4.34 -0.04 -8.72
N PRO A 306 3.39 -0.54 -9.52
CA PRO A 306 2.94 0.10 -10.73
C PRO A 306 2.45 1.54 -10.48
N THR A 307 2.81 2.45 -11.38
CA THR A 307 2.28 3.82 -11.36
C THR A 307 0.85 3.87 -11.88
N SER A 308 0.07 4.82 -11.38
CA SER A 308 -1.27 5.10 -11.93
C SER A 308 -1.25 5.97 -13.19
N SER A 309 -0.11 6.56 -13.55
CA SER A 309 0.04 7.47 -14.69
C SER A 309 0.58 6.76 -15.93
N ALA A 310 -0.14 6.84 -17.05
CA ALA A 310 0.30 6.29 -18.33
C ALA A 310 1.59 6.98 -18.82
N GLY A 311 1.72 8.30 -18.64
CA GLY A 311 2.94 9.04 -18.98
C GLY A 311 4.14 8.61 -18.14
N ALA A 312 3.93 8.36 -16.85
CA ALA A 312 4.98 7.88 -15.95
C ALA A 312 5.44 6.45 -16.29
N ARG A 313 4.53 5.57 -16.70
CA ARG A 313 4.86 4.19 -17.09
C ARG A 313 5.93 4.12 -18.16
N ALA A 314 5.92 5.04 -19.13
CA ALA A 314 6.94 5.11 -20.18
C ALA A 314 8.35 5.46 -19.65
N LEU A 315 8.44 6.07 -18.46
CA LEU A 315 9.68 6.50 -17.80
C LEU A 315 10.23 5.48 -16.80
N VAL A 316 9.44 4.47 -16.41
CA VAL A 316 9.88 3.38 -15.53
C VAL A 316 10.86 2.48 -16.29
N SER A 317 11.80 1.86 -15.56
CA SER A 317 12.79 0.95 -16.17
C SER A 317 12.13 -0.17 -16.97
N ALA A 318 12.78 -0.65 -18.03
CA ALA A 318 12.26 -1.71 -18.88
C ALA A 318 11.95 -2.99 -18.09
N ASP A 319 12.84 -3.36 -17.15
CA ASP A 319 12.70 -4.56 -16.31
C ASP A 319 11.42 -4.55 -15.47
N MET A 320 11.00 -3.36 -15.05
CA MET A 320 9.75 -3.21 -14.31
C MET A 320 8.55 -3.04 -15.25
N ARG A 321 8.67 -2.15 -16.26
CA ARG A 321 7.59 -1.82 -17.20
C ARG A 321 7.11 -3.02 -18.00
N ASP A 322 8.06 -3.87 -18.42
CA ASP A 322 7.81 -5.01 -19.30
C ASP A 322 7.62 -6.33 -18.50
N ASN A 323 7.59 -6.25 -17.17
CA ASN A 323 7.34 -7.36 -16.29
C ASN A 323 5.82 -7.63 -16.17
N PRO A 324 5.31 -8.77 -16.70
CA PRO A 324 3.87 -9.07 -16.69
C PRO A 324 3.30 -9.35 -15.29
N ASP A 325 4.15 -9.59 -14.31
CA ASP A 325 3.71 -9.76 -12.91
C ASP A 325 3.56 -8.40 -12.18
N ILE A 326 4.16 -7.34 -12.73
CA ILE A 326 4.02 -5.96 -12.22
C ILE A 326 2.99 -5.18 -13.04
N TYR A 327 3.07 -5.26 -14.36
CA TYR A 327 2.10 -4.69 -15.30
C TYR A 327 1.41 -5.82 -16.08
N PRO A 328 0.38 -6.45 -15.48
CA PRO A 328 -0.28 -7.62 -16.07
C PRO A 328 -0.81 -7.37 -17.47
N ASP A 329 -0.70 -8.37 -18.32
CA ASP A 329 -1.34 -8.39 -19.63
C ASP A 329 -2.87 -8.49 -19.51
N ALA A 330 -3.58 -8.28 -20.61
CA ALA A 330 -5.04 -8.30 -20.63
C ALA A 330 -5.65 -9.61 -20.11
N ALA A 331 -4.99 -10.75 -20.39
CA ALA A 331 -5.46 -12.07 -19.96
C ALA A 331 -5.30 -12.27 -18.44
N THR A 332 -4.20 -11.80 -17.87
CA THR A 332 -3.95 -11.80 -16.43
C THR A 332 -4.87 -10.78 -15.74
N TYR A 333 -4.99 -9.56 -16.31
CA TYR A 333 -5.85 -8.51 -15.76
C TYR A 333 -7.32 -8.96 -15.66
N ALA A 334 -7.81 -9.74 -16.64
CA ALA A 334 -9.18 -10.27 -16.63
C ALA A 334 -9.46 -11.24 -15.47
N ARG A 335 -8.43 -11.81 -14.85
CA ARG A 335 -8.54 -12.71 -13.68
C ARG A 335 -8.39 -11.98 -12.34
N LEU A 336 -8.04 -10.69 -12.37
CA LEU A 336 -7.93 -9.89 -11.16
C LEU A 336 -9.33 -9.48 -10.66
N PHE A 337 -9.51 -9.50 -9.37
CA PHE A 337 -10.70 -8.95 -8.75
C PHE A 337 -10.32 -7.75 -7.87
N PRO A 338 -11.03 -6.61 -8.00
CA PRO A 338 -10.74 -5.43 -7.20
C PRO A 338 -11.05 -5.68 -5.73
N GLY A 339 -10.42 -4.91 -4.85
CA GLY A 339 -10.88 -4.70 -3.49
C GLY A 339 -12.37 -4.33 -3.53
N GLN A 340 -13.14 -4.75 -2.55
CA GLN A 340 -14.59 -4.53 -2.58
C GLN A 340 -15.08 -4.07 -1.22
N ASP A 341 -16.02 -3.13 -1.24
CA ASP A 341 -16.68 -2.72 -0.02
C ASP A 341 -17.46 -3.91 0.55
N ILE A 342 -17.01 -4.36 1.72
CA ILE A 342 -17.61 -5.48 2.45
C ILE A 342 -18.52 -4.89 3.53
N PRO A 343 -19.78 -5.31 3.63
CA PRO A 343 -20.68 -4.83 4.67
C PRO A 343 -20.05 -4.98 6.07
N GLN A 344 -20.18 -3.97 6.92
CA GLN A 344 -19.54 -3.93 8.24
C GLN A 344 -19.82 -5.19 9.10
N ARG A 345 -21.00 -5.79 8.96
CA ARG A 345 -21.35 -7.07 9.61
C ARG A 345 -20.39 -8.19 9.17
N ASP A 346 -20.16 -8.28 7.86
CA ASP A 346 -19.34 -9.33 7.26
C ASP A 346 -17.85 -9.07 7.53
N MET A 347 -17.43 -7.82 7.51
CA MET A 347 -16.11 -7.41 7.95
C MET A 347 -15.80 -7.91 9.37
N ARG A 348 -16.70 -7.66 10.33
CA ARG A 348 -16.55 -8.18 11.71
C ARG A 348 -16.51 -9.71 11.78
N ALA A 349 -17.23 -10.41 10.91
CA ALA A 349 -17.17 -11.88 10.84
C ALA A 349 -15.79 -12.35 10.33
N ARG A 350 -15.26 -11.70 9.29
CA ARG A 350 -13.93 -11.97 8.73
C ARG A 350 -12.83 -11.70 9.75
N MET A 351 -12.88 -10.58 10.46
CA MET A 351 -11.93 -10.26 11.53
C MET A 351 -11.91 -11.33 12.65
N ARG A 352 -13.08 -11.80 13.08
CA ARG A 352 -13.16 -12.91 14.05
C ARG A 352 -12.58 -14.20 13.50
N ALA A 353 -12.87 -14.52 12.23
CA ALA A 353 -12.32 -15.69 11.56
C ALA A 353 -10.79 -15.64 11.51
N TRP A 354 -10.22 -14.48 11.14
CA TRP A 354 -8.78 -14.25 11.10
C TRP A 354 -8.13 -14.40 12.48
N THR A 355 -8.71 -13.78 13.50
CA THR A 355 -8.25 -13.92 14.88
C THR A 355 -8.26 -15.38 15.33
N THR A 356 -9.36 -16.09 15.04
CA THR A 356 -9.45 -17.54 15.32
C THR A 356 -8.34 -18.31 14.60
N PHE A 357 -8.12 -18.04 13.31
CA PHE A 357 -7.03 -18.67 12.56
C PHE A 357 -5.67 -18.42 13.22
N LYS A 358 -5.33 -17.18 13.56
CA LYS A 358 -4.03 -16.86 14.16
C LYS A 358 -3.84 -17.45 15.55
N THR A 359 -4.88 -17.53 16.37
CA THR A 359 -4.80 -17.95 17.78
C THR A 359 -5.01 -19.45 18.02
N THR A 360 -5.70 -20.18 17.13
CA THR A 360 -5.86 -21.63 17.24
C THR A 360 -4.48 -22.30 17.17
N ARG A 361 -4.17 -23.22 18.07
CA ARG A 361 -2.95 -24.02 17.97
C ARG A 361 -2.99 -24.87 16.69
N SER A 362 -1.89 -24.87 15.95
CA SER A 362 -1.67 -25.85 14.88
C SER A 362 -1.34 -27.20 15.52
N ASP A 363 -1.89 -28.28 14.98
CA ASP A 363 -1.39 -29.60 15.30
C ASP A 363 0.09 -29.69 14.90
N PRO A 364 0.93 -30.38 15.68
CA PRO A 364 2.33 -30.55 15.33
C PRO A 364 2.44 -31.20 13.94
N VAL A 365 3.37 -30.70 13.13
CA VAL A 365 3.70 -31.29 11.84
C VAL A 365 4.04 -32.76 12.09
N PRO A 366 3.38 -33.75 11.41
CA PRO A 366 3.79 -35.13 11.52
C PRO A 366 5.27 -35.22 11.12
N GLU A 367 6.12 -35.78 11.98
CA GLU A 367 7.48 -36.08 11.59
C GLU A 367 7.42 -37.09 10.44
N ASP A 368 8.08 -36.75 9.31
CA ASP A 368 8.23 -37.68 8.18
C ASP A 368 8.83 -39.00 8.73
N PRO A 369 8.24 -40.15 8.46
CA PRO A 369 8.88 -41.42 8.80
C PRO A 369 10.18 -41.48 8.00
N LYS A 370 11.30 -41.56 8.72
CA LYS A 370 12.68 -41.71 8.18
C LYS A 370 12.82 -42.88 7.26
#